data_cdf4e4d30dfc8b2878e47474a7ad75c2
#
_entry.id   cdf4e4d30dfc8b2878e47474a7ad75c2
#
_cell.length_a   1.000
_cell.length_b   1.000
_cell.length_c   1.000
_cell.angle_alpha   90.00
_cell.angle_beta   90.00
_cell.angle_gamma   90.00
#
_symmetry.space_group_name_H-M   'P 1'
#
loop_
_entity.id
_entity.type
_entity.pdbx_description
1 polymer ?
#
loop_
_entity_poly.entity_id
_entity_poly.type
_entity_poly.pdbx_seq_one_letter_code
_entity_poly.pdbx_strand_id
1 'polypeptide(L)'
;MALRLAKRKQDISHLTLVMMDEYLVASERGFEYAGDYNVWSCHHFVRQEIAGPLNEDLPHANRIRDESIWFADPRDAGAFDKKVADAGGIDFFILASGASDGHVAFNPPGSARDSRTRIIRLSEETRRDNLQTFSVFGVLAEVPSHGISVGIETIAAAKEAVMIVSGGGKRLTLTRMLNAERYEPQWPATVIHECAIREIWSDAEAARPMEAL
;
A
#
# COMPACT_ATOMS: atom_id res chain seq x y z
N MET A 1 -11.18 8.10 8.19
CA MET A 1 -12.21 7.26 7.53
C MET A 1 -12.68 6.17 8.48
N ALA A 2 -11.82 5.31 9.00
CA ALA A 2 -12.16 4.21 9.90
C ALA A 2 -13.06 4.62 11.07
N LEU A 3 -12.71 5.67 11.83
CA LEU A 3 -13.51 6.19 12.94
C LEU A 3 -14.93 6.65 12.56
N ARG A 4 -15.17 7.09 11.32
CA ARG A 4 -16.51 7.46 10.85
C ARG A 4 -17.36 6.24 10.49
N LEU A 5 -16.74 5.19 9.97
CA LEU A 5 -17.41 3.92 9.68
C LEU A 5 -17.75 3.17 10.96
N ALA A 6 -16.82 3.12 11.94
CA ALA A 6 -17.06 2.52 13.26
C ALA A 6 -18.28 3.13 13.97
N LYS A 7 -18.43 4.47 13.92
CA LYS A 7 -19.60 5.17 14.52
C LYS A 7 -20.95 4.78 13.93
N ARG A 8 -21.01 4.22 12.72
CA ARG A 8 -22.25 3.81 12.06
C ARG A 8 -22.73 2.42 12.47
N LYS A 9 -21.92 1.64 13.20
CA LYS A 9 -22.26 0.27 13.67
C LYS A 9 -22.78 -0.64 12.55
N GLN A 10 -22.25 -0.48 11.33
CA GLN A 10 -22.67 -1.28 10.19
C GLN A 10 -22.06 -2.69 10.26
N ASP A 11 -22.75 -3.65 9.69
CA ASP A 11 -22.19 -4.97 9.45
C ASP A 11 -21.08 -4.87 8.38
N ILE A 12 -19.85 -5.18 8.79
CA ILE A 12 -18.65 -5.18 7.95
C ILE A 12 -18.00 -6.56 7.88
N SER A 13 -18.71 -7.61 8.33
CA SER A 13 -18.22 -8.99 8.32
C SER A 13 -17.93 -9.54 6.92
N HIS A 14 -18.55 -8.91 5.90
CA HIS A 14 -18.36 -9.25 4.49
C HIS A 14 -17.10 -8.61 3.85
N LEU A 15 -16.44 -7.68 4.54
CA LEU A 15 -15.26 -7.04 4.00
C LEU A 15 -14.03 -7.96 4.06
N THR A 16 -13.26 -7.94 2.97
CA THR A 16 -11.91 -8.51 2.92
C THR A 16 -10.90 -7.38 2.77
N LEU A 17 -9.93 -7.33 3.67
CA LEU A 17 -8.80 -6.39 3.61
C LEU A 17 -7.65 -7.07 2.89
N VAL A 18 -7.32 -6.61 1.69
CA VAL A 18 -6.21 -7.10 0.89
C VAL A 18 -5.04 -6.16 1.07
N MET A 19 -3.99 -6.61 1.75
CA MET A 19 -2.80 -5.80 1.99
C MET A 19 -1.92 -5.76 0.76
N MET A 20 -1.49 -4.56 0.39
CA MET A 20 -0.73 -4.36 -0.84
C MET A 20 0.74 -4.76 -0.70
N ASP A 21 1.28 -4.73 0.52
CA ASP A 21 2.67 -5.01 0.79
C ASP A 21 2.91 -5.44 2.24
N GLU A 22 4.11 -5.99 2.49
CA GLU A 22 4.65 -6.24 3.82
C GLU A 22 6.17 -6.31 3.76
N TYR A 23 6.81 -5.88 4.84
CA TYR A 23 8.25 -5.98 5.00
C TYR A 23 8.70 -7.42 5.25
N LEU A 24 9.84 -7.77 4.67
CA LEU A 24 10.44 -9.09 4.82
C LEU A 24 11.83 -9.00 5.46
N VAL A 25 12.11 -9.97 6.30
CA VAL A 25 13.43 -10.22 6.87
C VAL A 25 14.02 -11.49 6.30
N ALA A 26 15.34 -11.54 6.15
CA ALA A 26 16.03 -12.74 5.72
C ALA A 26 15.99 -13.81 6.81
N SER A 27 15.76 -15.05 6.42
CA SER A 27 15.79 -16.23 7.28
C SER A 27 16.61 -17.35 6.63
N GLU A 28 16.86 -18.43 7.37
CA GLU A 28 17.54 -19.63 6.82
C GLU A 28 16.76 -20.28 5.66
N ARG A 29 15.46 -20.01 5.56
CA ARG A 29 14.55 -20.58 4.55
C ARG A 29 14.18 -19.58 3.44
N GLY A 30 14.90 -18.46 3.35
CA GLY A 30 14.64 -17.40 2.41
C GLY A 30 14.15 -16.12 3.09
N PHE A 31 12.92 -15.72 2.83
CA PHE A 31 12.33 -14.51 3.41
C PHE A 31 11.09 -14.86 4.24
N GLU A 32 10.93 -14.16 5.35
CA GLU A 32 9.79 -14.30 6.25
C GLU A 32 9.23 -12.91 6.59
N TYR A 33 7.98 -12.86 7.05
CA TYR A 33 7.41 -11.63 7.58
C TYR A 33 8.20 -11.14 8.80
N ALA A 34 8.31 -9.85 8.94
CA ALA A 34 9.06 -9.22 10.03
C ALA A 34 8.45 -9.40 11.43
N GLY A 35 7.29 -10.06 11.52
CA GLY A 35 6.54 -10.25 12.75
C GLY A 35 5.58 -9.10 13.05
N ASP A 36 4.38 -9.44 13.47
CA ASP A 36 3.25 -8.53 13.69
C ASP A 36 3.35 -7.68 14.96
N TYR A 37 4.33 -7.94 15.84
CA TYR A 37 4.64 -7.09 16.98
C TYR A 37 5.43 -5.82 16.59
N ASN A 38 6.03 -5.77 15.41
CA ASN A 38 6.76 -4.61 14.93
C ASN A 38 5.79 -3.51 14.49
N VAL A 39 5.87 -2.33 15.09
CA VAL A 39 4.99 -1.18 14.80
C VAL A 39 5.06 -0.68 13.34
N TRP A 40 6.09 -1.05 12.61
CA TRP A 40 6.30 -0.75 11.19
C TRP A 40 5.81 -1.85 10.24
N SER A 41 5.37 -3.00 10.78
CA SER A 41 4.79 -4.10 9.98
C SER A 41 3.40 -3.73 9.50
N CYS A 42 3.08 -4.08 8.25
CA CYS A 42 1.74 -3.91 7.71
C CYS A 42 0.72 -4.83 8.41
N HIS A 43 1.17 -5.98 8.95
CA HIS A 43 0.34 -6.82 9.82
C HIS A 43 -0.08 -6.08 11.09
N HIS A 44 0.86 -5.39 11.74
CA HIS A 44 0.55 -4.56 12.91
C HIS A 44 -0.41 -3.43 12.53
N PHE A 45 -0.08 -2.71 11.47
CA PHE A 45 -0.88 -1.57 11.00
C PHE A 45 -2.34 -1.94 10.71
N VAL A 46 -2.56 -3.00 9.93
CA VAL A 46 -3.94 -3.37 9.57
C VAL A 46 -4.75 -3.79 10.78
N ARG A 47 -4.15 -4.49 11.75
CA ARG A 47 -4.85 -4.94 12.95
C ARG A 47 -5.09 -3.81 13.94
N GLN A 48 -4.10 -2.96 14.19
CA GLN A 48 -4.19 -1.92 15.22
C GLN A 48 -4.84 -0.64 14.73
N GLU A 49 -4.59 -0.26 13.47
CA GLU A 49 -5.00 1.04 12.95
C GLU A 49 -6.22 0.96 12.02
N ILE A 50 -6.57 -0.24 11.52
CA ILE A 50 -7.71 -0.41 10.61
C ILE A 50 -8.76 -1.34 11.21
N ALA A 51 -8.49 -2.65 11.29
CA ALA A 51 -9.49 -3.64 11.70
C ALA A 51 -9.90 -3.50 13.16
N GLY A 52 -8.96 -3.25 14.06
CA GLY A 52 -9.23 -3.02 15.50
C GLY A 52 -10.22 -1.90 15.71
N PRO A 53 -9.93 -0.64 15.29
CA PRO A 53 -10.86 0.48 15.44
C PRO A 53 -12.20 0.29 14.71
N LEU A 54 -12.22 -0.40 13.57
CA LEU A 54 -13.47 -0.70 12.87
C LEU A 54 -14.32 -1.70 13.63
N ASN A 55 -13.72 -2.66 14.31
CA ASN A 55 -14.37 -3.74 15.04
C ASN A 55 -14.76 -3.38 16.47
N GLU A 56 -14.18 -2.30 17.05
CA GLU A 56 -14.22 -2.01 18.49
C GLU A 56 -15.63 -2.07 19.07
N ASP A 57 -16.59 -1.35 18.48
CA ASP A 57 -17.97 -1.24 18.97
C ASP A 57 -18.95 -2.18 18.26
N LEU A 58 -18.48 -3.11 17.44
CA LEU A 58 -19.34 -4.00 16.68
C LEU A 58 -19.60 -5.34 17.41
N PRO A 59 -20.81 -5.90 17.31
CA PRO A 59 -21.06 -7.28 17.67
C PRO A 59 -20.10 -8.22 16.92
N HIS A 60 -19.68 -9.31 17.55
CA HIS A 60 -18.71 -10.24 16.96
C HIS A 60 -19.11 -10.72 15.54
N ALA A 61 -20.42 -10.97 15.33
CA ALA A 61 -20.94 -11.40 14.02
C ALA A 61 -20.77 -10.36 12.90
N ASN A 62 -20.60 -9.08 13.24
CA ASN A 62 -20.54 -7.97 12.29
C ASN A 62 -19.11 -7.48 12.04
N ARG A 63 -18.09 -8.14 12.62
CA ARG A 63 -16.69 -7.74 12.56
C ARG A 63 -15.99 -8.29 11.33
N ILE A 64 -14.96 -7.56 10.87
CA ILE A 64 -13.93 -8.13 9.99
C ILE A 64 -13.22 -9.24 10.76
N ARG A 65 -13.10 -10.41 10.16
CA ARG A 65 -12.44 -11.58 10.74
C ARG A 65 -10.97 -11.62 10.32
N ASP A 66 -10.11 -12.24 11.13
CA ASP A 66 -8.68 -12.34 10.83
C ASP A 66 -8.42 -13.07 9.52
N GLU A 67 -9.18 -14.11 9.20
CA GLU A 67 -9.08 -14.83 7.92
C GLU A 67 -9.50 -13.99 6.70
N SER A 68 -10.18 -12.86 6.93
CA SER A 68 -10.53 -11.87 5.90
C SER A 68 -9.47 -10.77 5.73
N ILE A 69 -8.33 -10.87 6.44
CA ILE A 69 -7.18 -9.99 6.26
C ILE A 69 -6.11 -10.77 5.48
N TRP A 70 -5.86 -10.39 4.24
CA TRP A 70 -5.01 -11.16 3.33
C TRP A 70 -3.67 -10.50 3.10
N PHE A 71 -2.61 -11.32 3.21
CA PHE A 71 -1.24 -10.99 2.86
C PHE A 71 -0.71 -11.97 1.83
N ALA A 72 0.23 -11.52 1.00
CA ALA A 72 0.94 -12.37 0.06
C ALA A 72 1.98 -13.23 0.78
N ASP A 73 1.93 -14.55 0.67
CA ASP A 73 2.93 -15.44 1.27
C ASP A 73 4.29 -15.30 0.55
N PRO A 74 5.38 -14.97 1.26
CA PRO A 74 6.70 -14.86 0.64
C PRO A 74 7.22 -16.17 0.05
N ARG A 75 6.68 -17.31 0.44
CA ARG A 75 7.04 -18.64 -0.12
C ARG A 75 6.33 -18.94 -1.43
N ASP A 76 5.21 -18.27 -1.71
CA ASP A 76 4.42 -18.41 -2.94
C ASP A 76 3.70 -17.10 -3.29
N ALA A 77 4.50 -16.08 -3.61
CA ALA A 77 3.99 -14.75 -3.93
C ALA A 77 2.99 -14.77 -5.11
N GLY A 78 3.22 -15.62 -6.11
CA GLY A 78 2.39 -15.71 -7.30
C GLY A 78 0.97 -16.22 -7.03
N ALA A 79 0.77 -17.07 -6.01
CA ALA A 79 -0.55 -17.54 -5.62
C ALA A 79 -1.48 -16.41 -5.13
N PHE A 80 -0.91 -15.29 -4.68
CA PHE A 80 -1.71 -14.17 -4.17
C PHE A 80 -2.55 -13.50 -5.25
N ASP A 81 -1.97 -13.25 -6.42
CA ASP A 81 -2.70 -12.65 -7.54
C ASP A 81 -3.86 -13.54 -7.99
N LYS A 82 -3.63 -14.87 -7.99
CA LYS A 82 -4.68 -15.84 -8.29
C LYS A 82 -5.79 -15.81 -7.23
N LYS A 83 -5.43 -15.79 -5.95
CA LYS A 83 -6.39 -15.69 -4.83
C LYS A 83 -7.27 -14.46 -4.96
N VAL A 84 -6.67 -13.30 -5.27
CA VAL A 84 -7.39 -12.05 -5.48
C VAL A 84 -8.31 -12.15 -6.70
N ALA A 85 -7.84 -12.70 -7.82
CA ALA A 85 -8.64 -12.88 -9.02
C ALA A 85 -9.83 -13.84 -8.81
N ASP A 86 -9.61 -14.98 -8.15
CA ASP A 86 -10.65 -15.97 -7.83
C ASP A 86 -11.76 -15.37 -6.93
N ALA A 87 -11.42 -14.37 -6.11
CA ALA A 87 -12.38 -13.63 -5.29
C ALA A 87 -13.13 -12.52 -6.05
N GLY A 88 -12.87 -12.32 -7.33
CA GLY A 88 -13.51 -11.31 -8.17
C GLY A 88 -12.73 -10.00 -8.29
N GLY A 89 -11.46 -9.99 -7.89
CA GLY A 89 -10.56 -8.83 -7.94
C GLY A 89 -10.69 -7.91 -6.73
N ILE A 90 -10.11 -6.73 -6.86
CA ILE A 90 -10.17 -5.68 -5.84
C ILE A 90 -11.26 -4.68 -6.23
N ASP A 91 -12.27 -4.55 -5.37
CA ASP A 91 -13.37 -3.61 -5.60
C ASP A 91 -12.93 -2.16 -5.42
N PHE A 92 -12.16 -1.88 -4.36
CA PHE A 92 -11.70 -0.53 -4.03
C PHE A 92 -10.26 -0.55 -3.52
N PHE A 93 -9.38 0.20 -4.17
CA PHE A 93 -7.98 0.29 -3.81
C PHE A 93 -7.63 1.68 -3.24
N ILE A 94 -7.13 1.73 -2.02
CA ILE A 94 -6.58 2.95 -1.42
C ILE A 94 -5.07 2.93 -1.63
N LEU A 95 -4.57 3.89 -2.37
CA LEU A 95 -3.17 4.00 -2.76
C LEU A 95 -2.50 5.22 -2.10
N ALA A 96 -1.22 5.07 -1.81
CA ALA A 96 -0.32 6.15 -1.47
C ALA A 96 0.96 6.03 -2.30
N SER A 97 1.69 7.12 -2.46
CA SER A 97 2.93 7.14 -3.25
C SER A 97 4.12 7.61 -2.44
N GLY A 98 5.31 7.11 -2.77
CA GLY A 98 6.56 7.67 -2.31
C GLY A 98 6.71 9.16 -2.68
N ALA A 99 7.44 9.91 -1.85
CA ALA A 99 7.63 11.35 -2.03
C ALA A 99 8.68 11.68 -3.09
N SER A 100 9.75 10.90 -3.13
CA SER A 100 10.97 11.21 -3.87
C SER A 100 11.10 10.47 -5.20
N ASP A 101 10.54 9.26 -5.28
CA ASP A 101 10.70 8.35 -6.43
C ASP A 101 9.37 7.88 -7.04
N GLY A 102 8.24 8.27 -6.46
CA GLY A 102 6.91 7.91 -6.95
C GLY A 102 6.59 6.43 -6.87
N HIS A 103 7.26 5.66 -6.00
CA HIS A 103 6.88 4.27 -5.78
C HIS A 103 5.41 4.17 -5.31
N VAL A 104 4.76 3.05 -5.59
CA VAL A 104 3.43 2.70 -5.11
C VAL A 104 3.46 1.30 -4.55
N ALA A 105 2.84 1.08 -3.38
CA ALA A 105 3.20 -0.07 -2.57
C ALA A 105 4.73 -0.13 -2.45
N PHE A 106 5.38 -1.29 -2.69
CA PHE A 106 6.84 -1.32 -2.78
C PHE A 106 7.38 -1.36 -4.22
N ASN A 107 6.55 -1.07 -5.23
CA ASN A 107 6.99 -1.04 -6.62
C ASN A 107 7.89 0.18 -6.89
N PRO A 108 9.22 -0.01 -7.11
CA PRO A 108 10.16 1.08 -7.36
C PRO A 108 10.05 1.58 -8.80
N PRO A 109 10.70 2.72 -9.13
CA PRO A 109 10.93 3.12 -10.52
C PRO A 109 11.49 1.98 -11.37
N GLY A 110 10.98 1.85 -12.58
CA GLY A 110 11.31 0.74 -13.50
C GLY A 110 10.43 -0.49 -13.36
N SER A 111 9.44 -0.50 -12.46
CA SER A 111 8.49 -1.62 -12.36
C SER A 111 7.71 -1.79 -13.66
N ALA A 112 7.67 -3.03 -14.18
CA ALA A 112 6.96 -3.32 -15.42
C ALA A 112 5.44 -3.22 -15.24
N ARG A 113 4.72 -2.79 -16.30
CA ARG A 113 3.26 -2.64 -16.29
C ARG A 113 2.54 -3.97 -15.98
N ASP A 114 3.10 -5.08 -16.42
CA ASP A 114 2.60 -6.43 -16.24
C ASP A 114 3.20 -7.14 -15.01
N SER A 115 3.89 -6.40 -14.13
CA SER A 115 4.46 -6.98 -12.92
C SER A 115 3.36 -7.48 -11.99
N ARG A 116 3.62 -8.67 -11.43
CA ARG A 116 2.75 -9.37 -10.48
C ARG A 116 3.30 -9.29 -9.06
N THR A 117 2.56 -9.84 -8.11
CA THR A 117 2.98 -9.94 -6.71
C THR A 117 4.30 -10.68 -6.61
N ARG A 118 5.27 -10.07 -5.93
CA ARG A 118 6.64 -10.57 -5.85
C ARG A 118 7.41 -10.02 -4.66
N ILE A 119 8.47 -10.70 -4.29
CA ILE A 119 9.50 -10.17 -3.38
C ILE A 119 10.28 -9.10 -4.13
N ILE A 120 10.49 -7.96 -3.47
CA ILE A 120 11.17 -6.78 -4.01
C ILE A 120 12.31 -6.38 -3.07
N ARG A 121 13.46 -6.08 -3.63
CA ARG A 121 14.48 -5.32 -2.90
C ARG A 121 14.05 -3.86 -2.88
N LEU A 122 13.87 -3.30 -1.69
CA LEU A 122 13.46 -1.91 -1.52
C LEU A 122 14.56 -0.97 -1.99
N SER A 123 14.18 0.09 -2.72
CA SER A 123 15.12 1.13 -3.12
C SER A 123 15.66 1.86 -1.88
N GLU A 124 16.80 2.49 -2.02
CA GLU A 124 17.38 3.27 -0.92
C GLU A 124 16.46 4.46 -0.57
N GLU A 125 15.84 5.06 -1.58
CA GLU A 125 14.86 6.13 -1.44
C GLU A 125 13.66 5.69 -0.61
N THR A 126 13.03 4.56 -0.97
CA THR A 126 11.93 3.97 -0.19
C THR A 126 12.34 3.72 1.27
N ARG A 127 13.54 3.18 1.48
CA ARG A 127 14.06 2.92 2.83
C ARG A 127 14.32 4.21 3.61
N ARG A 128 14.78 5.28 2.96
CA ARG A 128 14.94 6.61 3.58
C ARG A 128 13.60 7.23 3.95
N ASP A 129 12.61 7.14 3.07
CA ASP A 129 11.24 7.59 3.36
C ASP A 129 10.69 6.84 4.59
N ASN A 130 10.92 5.53 4.69
CA ASN A 130 10.50 4.71 5.82
C ASN A 130 11.27 5.03 7.11
N LEU A 131 12.56 5.32 7.03
CA LEU A 131 13.36 5.78 8.17
C LEU A 131 12.80 7.09 8.77
N GLN A 132 12.29 7.98 7.93
CA GLN A 132 11.65 9.22 8.39
C GLN A 132 10.24 8.98 8.93
N THR A 133 9.53 8.01 8.39
CA THR A 133 8.14 7.70 8.77
C THR A 133 8.08 6.97 10.11
N PHE A 134 8.99 6.03 10.35
CA PHE A 134 8.98 5.19 11.54
C PHE A 134 10.13 5.55 12.49
N SER A 135 9.82 6.30 13.53
CA SER A 135 10.80 6.76 14.53
C SER A 135 11.52 5.63 15.29
N VAL A 136 11.05 4.41 15.18
CA VAL A 136 11.68 3.22 15.77
C VAL A 136 13.01 2.86 15.10
N PHE A 137 13.21 3.25 13.84
CA PHE A 137 14.47 3.07 13.13
C PHE A 137 15.43 4.21 13.46
N GLY A 138 16.60 3.87 14.00
CA GLY A 138 17.66 4.86 14.30
C GLY A 138 18.55 5.13 13.08
N VAL A 139 18.79 4.13 12.25
CA VAL A 139 19.66 4.21 11.07
C VAL A 139 19.08 3.40 9.91
N LEU A 140 19.49 3.75 8.69
CA LEU A 140 19.00 3.11 7.46
C LEU A 140 19.24 1.58 7.44
N ALA A 141 20.28 1.10 8.10
CA ALA A 141 20.57 -0.34 8.17
C ALA A 141 19.49 -1.15 8.92
N GLU A 142 18.74 -0.52 9.80
CA GLU A 142 17.65 -1.16 10.57
C GLU A 142 16.35 -1.26 9.75
N VAL A 143 16.20 -0.45 8.70
CA VAL A 143 15.04 -0.53 7.81
C VAL A 143 15.19 -1.79 6.95
N PRO A 144 14.17 -2.68 6.90
CA PRO A 144 14.23 -3.87 6.07
C PRO A 144 14.64 -3.58 4.63
N SER A 145 15.47 -4.44 4.08
CA SER A 145 15.96 -4.29 2.70
C SER A 145 15.05 -4.94 1.66
N HIS A 146 14.08 -5.74 2.09
CA HIS A 146 13.15 -6.45 1.22
C HIS A 146 11.73 -6.32 1.72
N GLY A 147 10.81 -6.45 0.79
CA GLY A 147 9.38 -6.57 1.06
C GLY A 147 8.72 -7.45 0.01
N ILE A 148 7.48 -7.84 0.26
CA ILE A 148 6.60 -8.45 -0.72
C ILE A 148 5.56 -7.42 -1.10
N SER A 149 5.23 -7.31 -2.38
CA SER A 149 4.30 -6.28 -2.88
C SER A 149 3.44 -6.82 -4.01
N VAL A 150 2.18 -6.42 -4.05
CA VAL A 150 1.37 -6.54 -5.26
C VAL A 150 2.06 -5.83 -6.42
N GLY A 151 1.89 -6.36 -7.63
CA GLY A 151 2.45 -5.76 -8.82
C GLY A 151 1.59 -4.65 -9.42
N ILE A 152 2.13 -3.96 -10.41
CA ILE A 152 1.43 -2.88 -11.13
C ILE A 152 0.16 -3.42 -11.82
N GLU A 153 0.20 -4.64 -12.36
CA GLU A 153 -0.96 -5.26 -13.00
C GLU A 153 -2.13 -5.43 -12.02
N THR A 154 -1.84 -5.90 -10.80
CA THR A 154 -2.86 -6.09 -9.76
C THR A 154 -3.49 -4.78 -9.32
N ILE A 155 -2.68 -3.71 -9.21
CA ILE A 155 -3.17 -2.36 -8.88
C ILE A 155 -4.06 -1.84 -10.00
N ALA A 156 -3.60 -1.92 -11.25
CA ALA A 156 -4.31 -1.43 -12.42
C ALA A 156 -5.63 -2.17 -12.69
N ALA A 157 -5.74 -3.42 -12.25
CA ALA A 157 -6.94 -4.24 -12.39
C ALA A 157 -8.02 -3.94 -11.34
N ALA A 158 -7.77 -3.05 -10.38
CA ALA A 158 -8.78 -2.64 -9.40
C ALA A 158 -9.97 -1.97 -10.08
N LYS A 159 -11.19 -2.27 -9.62
CA LYS A 159 -12.42 -1.71 -10.18
C LYS A 159 -12.51 -0.21 -9.93
N GLU A 160 -12.10 0.20 -8.73
CA GLU A 160 -12.01 1.60 -8.32
C GLU A 160 -10.74 1.82 -7.50
N ALA A 161 -10.07 2.94 -7.69
CA ALA A 161 -8.89 3.31 -6.94
C ALA A 161 -8.89 4.80 -6.53
N VAL A 162 -8.39 5.07 -5.33
CA VAL A 162 -8.11 6.42 -4.87
C VAL A 162 -6.65 6.54 -4.47
N MET A 163 -5.95 7.52 -5.05
CA MET A 163 -4.60 7.89 -4.64
C MET A 163 -4.67 9.05 -3.66
N ILE A 164 -4.19 8.83 -2.43
CA ILE A 164 -4.17 9.86 -1.39
C ILE A 164 -2.78 10.48 -1.34
N VAL A 165 -2.72 11.81 -1.51
CA VAL A 165 -1.47 12.58 -1.55
C VAL A 165 -1.58 13.74 -0.55
N SER A 166 -0.86 13.68 0.56
CA SER A 166 -0.93 14.71 1.58
C SER A 166 0.45 15.17 2.05
N GLY A 167 0.51 16.46 2.42
CA GLY A 167 1.71 17.11 2.91
C GLY A 167 2.61 17.71 1.83
N GLY A 168 3.33 18.77 2.17
CA GLY A 168 4.17 19.53 1.25
C GLY A 168 5.30 18.74 0.60
N GLY A 169 5.79 17.68 1.23
CA GLY A 169 6.80 16.77 0.66
C GLY A 169 6.29 15.96 -0.54
N LYS A 170 4.97 15.91 -0.77
CA LYS A 170 4.36 15.16 -1.87
C LYS A 170 4.03 16.01 -3.11
N ARG A 171 4.45 17.28 -3.16
CA ARG A 171 4.17 18.18 -4.30
C ARG A 171 4.71 17.63 -5.62
N LEU A 172 5.94 17.14 -5.62
CA LEU A 172 6.55 16.54 -6.82
C LEU A 172 5.72 15.35 -7.31
N THR A 173 5.34 14.45 -6.39
CA THR A 173 4.54 13.28 -6.69
C THR A 173 3.18 13.66 -7.29
N LEU A 174 2.47 14.61 -6.67
CA LEU A 174 1.19 15.09 -7.21
C LEU A 174 1.36 15.73 -8.59
N THR A 175 2.35 16.60 -8.77
CA THR A 175 2.63 17.26 -10.05
C THR A 175 2.91 16.23 -11.15
N ARG A 176 3.73 15.21 -10.87
CA ARG A 176 4.04 14.15 -11.82
C ARG A 176 2.80 13.35 -12.21
N MET A 177 1.98 12.97 -11.24
CA MET A 177 0.73 12.24 -11.52
C MET A 177 -0.26 13.07 -12.32
N LEU A 178 -0.46 14.36 -11.99
CA LEU A 178 -1.39 15.24 -12.72
C LEU A 178 -0.95 15.52 -14.17
N ASN A 179 0.34 15.47 -14.46
CA ASN A 179 0.89 15.67 -15.80
C ASN A 179 1.00 14.38 -16.63
N ALA A 180 0.83 13.21 -16.01
CA ALA A 180 0.84 11.94 -16.70
C ALA A 180 -0.54 11.61 -17.27
N GLU A 181 -0.59 11.01 -18.45
CA GLU A 181 -1.83 10.54 -19.10
C GLU A 181 -2.00 9.01 -19.00
N ARG A 182 -0.93 8.31 -18.69
CA ARG A 182 -0.85 6.84 -18.62
C ARG A 182 0.21 6.41 -17.63
N TYR A 183 0.36 5.10 -17.46
CA TYR A 183 1.42 4.54 -16.65
C TYR A 183 2.81 4.87 -17.20
N GLU A 184 3.65 5.38 -16.34
CA GLU A 184 5.08 5.67 -16.58
C GLU A 184 5.91 4.81 -15.62
N PRO A 185 6.66 3.80 -16.11
CA PRO A 185 7.44 2.92 -15.21
C PRO A 185 8.42 3.65 -14.31
N GLN A 186 8.96 4.80 -14.76
CA GLN A 186 9.87 5.61 -13.96
C GLN A 186 9.18 6.42 -12.86
N TRP A 187 7.83 6.41 -12.82
CA TRP A 187 7.01 7.01 -11.78
C TRP A 187 5.79 6.12 -11.47
N PRO A 188 5.98 5.00 -10.74
CA PRO A 188 4.97 3.94 -10.60
C PRO A 188 3.61 4.41 -10.09
N ALA A 189 3.54 5.49 -9.29
CA ALA A 189 2.28 6.08 -8.84
C ALA A 189 1.34 6.49 -9.98
N THR A 190 1.86 6.70 -11.20
CA THR A 190 1.05 6.98 -12.39
C THR A 190 0.17 5.80 -12.81
N VAL A 191 0.32 4.62 -12.17
CA VAL A 191 -0.59 3.47 -12.35
C VAL A 191 -2.04 3.84 -12.07
N ILE A 192 -2.30 4.86 -11.28
CA ILE A 192 -3.66 5.35 -11.02
C ILE A 192 -4.41 5.65 -12.34
N HIS A 193 -3.72 6.06 -13.40
CA HIS A 193 -4.32 6.34 -14.71
C HIS A 193 -4.78 5.08 -15.45
N GLU A 194 -4.34 3.89 -15.05
CA GLU A 194 -4.75 2.61 -15.63
C GLU A 194 -5.99 2.01 -14.93
N CYS A 195 -6.36 2.52 -13.75
CA CYS A 195 -7.54 2.04 -13.04
C CYS A 195 -8.83 2.54 -13.73
N ALA A 196 -9.85 1.67 -13.79
CA ALA A 196 -11.08 1.93 -14.53
C ALA A 196 -11.86 3.14 -13.96
N ILE A 197 -12.04 3.16 -12.63
CA ILE A 197 -12.58 4.31 -11.90
C ILE A 197 -11.47 4.78 -10.97
N ARG A 198 -11.13 6.07 -11.05
CA ARG A 198 -9.98 6.60 -10.31
C ARG A 198 -10.19 8.01 -9.83
N GLU A 199 -9.64 8.30 -8.67
CA GLU A 199 -9.58 9.63 -8.09
C GLU A 199 -8.20 9.90 -7.49
N ILE A 200 -7.77 11.16 -7.50
CA ILE A 200 -6.59 11.64 -6.79
C ILE A 200 -7.05 12.66 -5.78
N TRP A 201 -6.86 12.37 -4.50
CA TRP A 201 -7.21 13.24 -3.39
C TRP A 201 -5.94 13.85 -2.80
N SER A 202 -5.91 15.19 -2.73
CA SER A 202 -4.79 15.91 -2.14
C SER A 202 -5.25 16.92 -1.10
N ASP A 203 -4.39 17.24 -0.15
CA ASP A 203 -4.56 18.40 0.70
C ASP A 203 -3.97 19.66 0.04
N ALA A 204 -4.22 20.82 0.66
CA ALA A 204 -3.76 22.11 0.17
C ALA A 204 -2.21 22.22 0.15
N GLU A 205 -1.51 21.51 1.03
CA GLU A 205 -0.05 21.53 1.11
C GLU A 205 0.59 20.77 -0.06
N ALA A 206 0.05 19.58 -0.39
CA ALA A 206 0.49 18.82 -1.56
C ALA A 206 0.14 19.51 -2.88
N ALA A 207 -1.00 20.26 -2.92
CA ALA A 207 -1.49 20.93 -4.10
C ALA A 207 -0.83 22.31 -4.38
N ARG A 208 0.02 22.81 -3.49
CA ARG A 208 0.75 24.05 -3.75
C ARG A 208 1.66 23.91 -4.97
N PRO A 209 1.67 24.88 -5.90
CA PRO A 209 2.61 24.85 -7.01
C PRO A 209 4.05 24.71 -6.54
N MET A 210 4.84 23.96 -7.28
CA MET A 210 6.31 23.95 -7.08
C MET A 210 6.83 25.30 -7.54
N GLU A 211 7.61 25.96 -6.68
CA GLU A 211 8.32 27.17 -7.09
C GLU A 211 9.28 26.80 -8.23
N ALA A 212 9.28 27.62 -9.29
CA ALA A 212 10.25 27.44 -10.36
C ALA A 212 11.65 27.66 -9.77
N LEU A 213 12.53 26.64 -9.91
CA LEU A 213 13.92 26.72 -9.56
C LEU A 213 14.68 27.67 -10.49
#